data_86f031de63b2ae10112d33eefe6f16a3
#
_entry.id   86f031de63b2ae10112d33eefe6f16a3
#
_cell.length_a   1.000
_cell.length_b   1.000
_cell.length_c   1.000
_cell.angle_alpha   90.00
_cell.angle_beta   90.00
_cell.angle_gamma   90.00
#
_symmetry.space_group_name_H-M   'P 1'
#
loop_
_entity.id
_entity.type
_entity.pdbx_description
1 polymer ?
#
loop_
_entity_poly.entity_id
_entity_poly.type
_entity_poly.pdbx_seq_one_letter_code
_entity_poly.pdbx_strand_id
1 'polypeptide(L)'
;MAQFRKSDGTYLPSNNELFEVVMIAGGNAGATYIPTGNLNTQADAFGRQRISQPYTLFDSNFRFSDNTRNWRERLTGTASSAYNSDQGLMDLTIGTASGDEVVRQSSRTFPYQPGKSLLVMNTFTLAPAETNLRQRVGYFTRDNGVYLEQDDLDVYMVKRSAVSGSIVDTPIAQADWNIDKLDGAGPSGVTLDLTKSQILWSDFEWLGVGSVRTGFVVNGQFIPVHIFHHANEIEGTYITTASLSCRYELTNTGTTSGATMKQICSTVISEGGYISTGLTRSASNPITGYELSENKDNPVISLRLRSGRTDAIAVPREISFYGLQNTAFKYKLIQDATISGGTWSYTDSASSVEYNITADSAVGGTVIFESIFKGQATVDPILLQEQFGNALQLTRDIIEADSVGNTFTITVQPTTNNDDVIASLTWQEQTS
;
A
#
# COMPACT_ATOMS: atom_id res chain seq x y z
N MET A 1 -48.30 16.75 12.36
CA MET A 1 -47.45 15.58 12.34
C MET A 1 -47.96 14.66 11.25
N ALA A 2 -47.13 14.35 10.25
CA ALA A 2 -47.49 13.38 9.23
C ALA A 2 -47.38 11.97 9.82
N GLN A 3 -48.44 11.19 9.78
CA GLN A 3 -48.42 9.77 10.13
C GLN A 3 -48.12 8.96 8.87
N PHE A 4 -47.09 8.13 8.95
CA PHE A 4 -46.74 7.23 7.85
C PHE A 4 -47.50 5.91 7.98
N ARG A 5 -48.01 5.40 6.85
CA ARG A 5 -48.79 4.17 6.76
C ARG A 5 -47.91 3.06 6.16
N LYS A 6 -47.89 1.88 6.77
CA LYS A 6 -47.25 0.70 6.22
C LYS A 6 -48.01 0.17 4.99
N SER A 7 -47.37 -0.65 4.18
CA SER A 7 -47.98 -1.27 3.00
C SER A 7 -49.19 -2.16 3.33
N ASP A 8 -49.28 -2.65 4.56
CA ASP A 8 -50.40 -3.43 5.09
C ASP A 8 -51.57 -2.58 5.61
N GLY A 9 -51.49 -1.26 5.50
CA GLY A 9 -52.50 -0.33 5.93
C GLY A 9 -52.45 0.09 7.40
N THR A 10 -51.54 -0.41 8.19
CA THR A 10 -51.34 -0.02 9.60
C THR A 10 -50.47 1.23 9.72
N TYR A 11 -50.65 2.01 10.79
CA TYR A 11 -49.81 3.17 11.09
C TYR A 11 -48.63 2.76 11.97
N LEU A 12 -47.48 3.42 11.76
CA LEU A 12 -46.32 3.24 12.66
C LEU A 12 -46.69 3.74 14.07
N PRO A 13 -46.25 3.03 15.12
CA PRO A 13 -46.56 3.45 16.49
C PRO A 13 -45.91 4.80 16.80
N SER A 14 -46.62 5.64 17.55
CA SER A 14 -46.22 7.01 17.89
C SER A 14 -45.22 7.11 19.07
N ASN A 15 -44.33 6.14 19.22
CA ASN A 15 -43.33 6.19 20.26
C ASN A 15 -42.17 7.04 19.74
N ASN A 16 -41.83 8.08 20.42
CA ASN A 16 -40.81 9.11 20.27
C ASN A 16 -39.45 8.74 19.59
N GLU A 17 -39.40 7.76 18.73
CA GLU A 17 -38.29 7.47 17.85
C GLU A 17 -38.51 8.19 16.52
N LEU A 18 -37.80 9.29 16.34
CA LEU A 18 -37.77 10.03 15.09
C LEU A 18 -37.08 9.17 14.03
N PHE A 19 -37.90 8.62 13.11
CA PHE A 19 -37.41 8.01 11.90
C PHE A 19 -37.29 9.08 10.81
N GLU A 20 -36.11 9.43 10.42
CA GLU A 20 -35.89 10.29 9.27
C GLU A 20 -35.77 9.40 8.02
N VAL A 21 -36.73 9.53 7.10
CA VAL A 21 -36.68 8.85 5.79
C VAL A 21 -35.93 9.76 4.84
N VAL A 22 -34.71 9.42 4.52
CA VAL A 22 -33.94 10.07 3.44
C VAL A 22 -34.48 9.53 2.12
N MET A 23 -35.31 10.30 1.42
CA MET A 23 -35.68 9.98 0.03
C MET A 23 -34.53 10.36 -0.90
N ILE A 24 -33.86 9.37 -1.47
CA ILE A 24 -32.94 9.57 -2.60
C ILE A 24 -33.81 9.71 -3.84
N ALA A 25 -33.91 10.92 -4.39
CA ALA A 25 -34.61 11.18 -5.63
C ALA A 25 -33.84 10.56 -6.81
N GLY A 26 -34.40 9.55 -7.46
CA GLY A 26 -33.95 9.01 -8.73
C GLY A 26 -34.03 7.49 -8.84
N GLY A 27 -35.15 6.99 -9.33
CA GLY A 27 -35.35 5.60 -9.77
C GLY A 27 -36.12 4.70 -8.79
N ASN A 28 -36.83 3.71 -9.32
CA ASN A 28 -37.64 2.72 -8.64
C ASN A 28 -36.87 1.80 -7.67
N ALA A 29 -36.24 2.36 -6.66
CA ALA A 29 -35.62 1.61 -5.57
C ALA A 29 -36.47 1.84 -4.30
N GLY A 30 -36.89 0.77 -3.66
CA GLY A 30 -37.59 0.84 -2.37
C GLY A 30 -36.77 1.63 -1.36
N ALA A 31 -37.46 2.38 -0.50
CA ALA A 31 -36.82 3.16 0.55
C ALA A 31 -35.93 2.25 1.42
N THR A 32 -34.64 2.47 1.36
CA THR A 32 -33.68 1.78 2.26
C THR A 32 -33.76 2.49 3.61
N TYR A 33 -34.22 1.79 4.63
CA TYR A 33 -34.18 2.26 5.99
C TYR A 33 -32.74 2.28 6.51
N ILE A 34 -32.21 3.46 6.77
CA ILE A 34 -30.95 3.63 7.51
C ILE A 34 -31.31 3.91 8.96
N PRO A 35 -31.03 2.98 9.89
CA PRO A 35 -31.28 3.25 11.31
C PRO A 35 -30.39 4.41 11.75
N THR A 36 -31.00 5.55 12.06
CA THR A 36 -30.30 6.76 12.54
C THR A 36 -30.12 6.73 14.06
N GLY A 37 -29.52 5.67 14.58
CA GLY A 37 -29.04 5.67 15.96
C GLY A 37 -27.89 6.66 16.10
N ASN A 38 -28.09 7.81 16.74
CA ASN A 38 -27.17 8.93 16.92
C ASN A 38 -26.90 9.78 15.67
N LEU A 39 -27.89 10.49 15.20
CA LEU A 39 -27.81 11.51 14.13
C LEU A 39 -26.70 12.55 14.36
N ASN A 40 -26.31 12.83 15.60
CA ASN A 40 -25.37 13.89 15.94
C ASN A 40 -23.92 13.64 15.44
N THR A 41 -23.54 12.39 15.20
CA THR A 41 -22.18 12.06 14.71
C THR A 41 -22.09 11.92 13.20
N GLN A 42 -23.20 11.65 12.52
CA GLN A 42 -23.26 11.50 11.07
C GLN A 42 -23.54 12.82 10.32
N ALA A 43 -23.85 13.89 11.06
CA ALA A 43 -24.10 15.22 10.51
C ALA A 43 -22.98 16.21 10.92
N ASP A 44 -22.76 17.23 10.10
CA ASP A 44 -21.93 18.37 10.46
C ASP A 44 -22.68 19.34 11.40
N ALA A 45 -22.02 20.44 11.80
CA ALA A 45 -22.60 21.44 12.70
C ALA A 45 -23.85 22.15 12.13
N PHE A 46 -24.08 22.06 10.82
CA PHE A 46 -25.26 22.60 10.13
C PHE A 46 -26.33 21.55 9.90
N GLY A 47 -26.16 20.33 10.43
CA GLY A 47 -27.12 19.23 10.26
C GLY A 47 -27.05 18.53 8.88
N ARG A 48 -26.01 18.78 8.07
CA ARG A 48 -25.81 18.11 6.79
C ARG A 48 -25.15 16.77 6.99
N GLN A 49 -25.60 15.74 6.28
CA GLN A 49 -24.99 14.41 6.32
C GLN A 49 -23.50 14.49 5.93
N ARG A 50 -22.64 13.88 6.73
CA ARG A 50 -21.20 13.72 6.40
C ARG A 50 -21.06 12.61 5.37
N ILE A 51 -20.60 12.98 4.17
CA ILE A 51 -20.31 12.08 3.06
C ILE A 51 -18.88 12.28 2.61
N SER A 52 -18.25 11.23 2.11
CA SER A 52 -16.91 11.30 1.53
C SER A 52 -16.85 10.50 0.24
N GLN A 53 -15.86 10.81 -0.62
CA GLN A 53 -15.60 10.04 -1.82
C GLN A 53 -14.41 9.12 -1.55
N PRO A 54 -14.51 7.81 -1.81
CA PRO A 54 -13.38 6.91 -1.73
C PRO A 54 -12.35 7.25 -2.82
N TYR A 55 -11.08 7.04 -2.50
CA TYR A 55 -9.96 7.21 -3.42
C TYR A 55 -9.10 5.95 -3.40
N THR A 56 -8.94 5.29 -4.55
CA THR A 56 -8.11 4.10 -4.68
C THR A 56 -6.64 4.49 -4.66
N LEU A 57 -5.94 4.10 -3.59
CA LEU A 57 -4.49 4.27 -3.45
C LEU A 57 -3.73 3.18 -4.18
N PHE A 58 -4.30 1.98 -4.26
CA PHE A 58 -3.70 0.82 -4.88
C PHE A 58 -4.78 -0.13 -5.38
N ASP A 59 -4.58 -0.64 -6.58
CA ASP A 59 -5.30 -1.78 -7.14
C ASP A 59 -4.30 -2.67 -7.86
N SER A 60 -4.41 -3.95 -7.66
CA SER A 60 -3.55 -4.93 -8.32
C SER A 60 -4.29 -6.21 -8.60
N ASN A 61 -4.19 -6.65 -9.84
CA ASN A 61 -4.61 -7.96 -10.30
C ASN A 61 -3.50 -8.54 -11.19
N PHE A 62 -3.61 -9.82 -11.52
CA PHE A 62 -2.63 -10.54 -12.34
C PHE A 62 -3.21 -10.96 -13.68
N ARG A 63 -4.11 -10.19 -14.25
CA ARG A 63 -4.77 -10.53 -15.52
C ARG A 63 -3.80 -10.68 -16.68
N PHE A 64 -2.72 -9.89 -16.70
CA PHE A 64 -1.83 -9.78 -17.88
C PHE A 64 -0.38 -10.17 -17.58
N SER A 65 0.03 -10.18 -16.31
CA SER A 65 1.41 -10.47 -15.90
C SER A 65 1.52 -10.72 -14.41
N ASP A 66 2.70 -11.10 -13.96
CA ASP A 66 3.11 -11.22 -12.56
C ASP A 66 3.16 -9.90 -11.78
N ASN A 67 2.99 -8.77 -12.51
CA ASN A 67 2.93 -7.41 -11.96
C ASN A 67 4.13 -7.05 -11.05
N THR A 68 5.33 -7.39 -11.47
CA THR A 68 6.59 -7.16 -10.73
C THR A 68 6.83 -5.70 -10.38
N ARG A 69 6.22 -4.75 -11.10
CA ARG A 69 6.30 -3.32 -10.79
C ARG A 69 5.60 -2.97 -9.48
N ASN A 70 4.49 -3.64 -9.17
CA ASN A 70 3.69 -3.38 -7.98
C ASN A 70 3.99 -4.34 -6.83
N TRP A 71 4.75 -5.39 -7.08
CA TRP A 71 5.05 -6.43 -6.11
C TRP A 71 6.55 -6.74 -6.05
N ARG A 72 7.04 -6.91 -4.84
CA ARG A 72 8.35 -7.43 -4.53
C ARG A 72 8.23 -8.76 -3.85
N GLU A 73 9.25 -9.59 -4.01
CA GLU A 73 9.25 -10.92 -3.41
C GLU A 73 10.61 -11.26 -2.83
N ARG A 74 10.58 -12.06 -1.77
CA ARG A 74 11.72 -12.75 -1.21
C ARG A 74 11.41 -14.22 -1.23
N LEU A 75 12.31 -15.00 -1.80
CA LEU A 75 12.24 -16.44 -1.92
C LEU A 75 13.41 -17.05 -1.15
N THR A 76 13.12 -17.99 -0.27
CA THR A 76 14.13 -18.71 0.53
C THR A 76 13.98 -20.19 0.31
N GLY A 77 15.13 -20.90 0.21
CA GLY A 77 15.15 -22.35 0.02
C GLY A 77 14.69 -22.76 -1.37
N THR A 78 13.70 -23.66 -1.43
CA THR A 78 13.13 -24.15 -2.70
C THR A 78 11.84 -23.40 -3.10
N ALA A 79 11.58 -22.29 -2.45
CA ALA A 79 10.39 -21.48 -2.71
C ALA A 79 10.36 -20.89 -4.12
N SER A 80 9.17 -20.71 -4.66
CA SER A 80 8.94 -20.09 -5.97
C SER A 80 7.66 -19.27 -5.99
N SER A 81 7.63 -18.30 -6.91
CA SER A 81 6.45 -17.49 -7.23
C SER A 81 6.25 -17.56 -8.75
N ALA A 82 5.12 -18.03 -9.19
CA ALA A 82 4.84 -18.26 -10.61
C ALA A 82 3.53 -17.61 -11.05
N TYR A 83 3.57 -16.91 -12.16
CA TYR A 83 2.37 -16.36 -12.79
C TYR A 83 1.55 -17.47 -13.46
N ASN A 84 0.31 -17.61 -13.06
CA ASN A 84 -0.65 -18.53 -13.66
C ASN A 84 -1.59 -17.76 -14.59
N SER A 85 -1.27 -17.76 -15.88
CA SER A 85 -2.01 -17.02 -16.91
C SER A 85 -3.44 -17.52 -17.09
N ASP A 86 -3.69 -18.81 -16.87
CA ASP A 86 -5.00 -19.42 -17.09
C ASP A 86 -6.01 -18.98 -16.01
N GLN A 87 -5.51 -18.70 -14.81
CA GLN A 87 -6.33 -18.25 -13.68
C GLN A 87 -6.18 -16.76 -13.38
N GLY A 88 -5.18 -16.09 -13.96
CA GLY A 88 -4.91 -14.66 -13.73
C GLY A 88 -4.49 -14.38 -12.28
N LEU A 89 -3.62 -15.20 -11.71
CA LEU A 89 -3.16 -15.13 -10.33
C LEU A 89 -1.68 -15.51 -10.20
N MET A 90 -1.14 -15.40 -8.97
CA MET A 90 0.18 -15.92 -8.64
C MET A 90 0.06 -17.18 -7.79
N ASP A 91 0.78 -18.21 -8.18
CA ASP A 91 1.00 -19.41 -7.37
C ASP A 91 2.29 -19.21 -6.55
N LEU A 92 2.15 -19.12 -5.23
CA LEU A 92 3.26 -19.01 -4.27
C LEU A 92 3.51 -20.40 -3.70
N THR A 93 4.64 -20.99 -4.02
CA THR A 93 4.90 -22.42 -3.71
C THR A 93 6.17 -22.57 -2.87
N ILE A 94 6.11 -23.43 -1.87
CA ILE A 94 7.26 -23.87 -1.07
C ILE A 94 7.40 -25.39 -1.17
N GLY A 95 8.66 -25.85 -1.03
CA GLY A 95 8.95 -27.28 -0.98
C GLY A 95 8.66 -27.88 0.39
N THR A 96 9.43 -28.91 0.76
CA THR A 96 9.18 -29.68 2.00
C THR A 96 10.13 -29.31 3.14
N ALA A 97 11.16 -28.52 2.85
CA ALA A 97 12.22 -28.24 3.82
C ALA A 97 11.82 -27.15 4.82
N SER A 98 12.23 -27.33 6.08
CA SER A 98 12.12 -26.27 7.09
C SER A 98 12.86 -25.03 6.66
N GLY A 99 12.23 -23.86 6.80
CA GLY A 99 12.79 -22.58 6.40
C GLY A 99 12.54 -22.17 4.94
N ASP A 100 11.88 -23.01 4.12
CA ASP A 100 11.37 -22.57 2.82
C ASP A 100 10.35 -21.47 3.04
N GLU A 101 10.48 -20.36 2.33
CA GLU A 101 9.62 -19.20 2.53
C GLU A 101 9.40 -18.41 1.23
N VAL A 102 8.15 -18.04 0.99
CA VAL A 102 7.76 -16.99 0.04
C VAL A 102 7.21 -15.81 0.82
N VAL A 103 7.80 -14.64 0.63
CA VAL A 103 7.21 -13.37 1.03
C VAL A 103 6.95 -12.56 -0.22
N ARG A 104 5.70 -12.17 -0.43
CA ARG A 104 5.33 -11.28 -1.53
C ARG A 104 4.55 -10.10 -0.99
N GLN A 105 5.05 -8.89 -1.23
CA GLN A 105 4.41 -7.66 -0.73
C GLN A 105 4.35 -6.58 -1.79
N SER A 106 3.43 -5.62 -1.61
CA SER A 106 3.37 -4.43 -2.46
C SER A 106 4.70 -3.68 -2.41
N SER A 107 5.19 -3.24 -3.59
CA SER A 107 6.47 -2.53 -3.73
C SER A 107 6.48 -1.16 -3.05
N ARG A 108 5.33 -0.70 -2.60
CA ARG A 108 5.14 0.58 -1.90
C ARG A 108 4.25 0.40 -0.69
N THR A 109 4.40 1.30 0.27
CA THR A 109 3.49 1.48 1.39
C THR A 109 2.41 2.50 1.04
N PHE A 110 1.29 2.48 1.73
CA PHE A 110 0.17 3.36 1.44
C PHE A 110 0.02 4.39 2.55
N PRO A 111 0.04 5.70 2.22
CA PRO A 111 0.00 6.75 3.22
C PRO A 111 -1.36 6.78 3.91
N TYR A 112 -1.34 6.68 5.22
CA TYR A 112 -2.51 6.94 6.05
C TYR A 112 -2.69 8.45 6.27
N GLN A 113 -3.92 8.92 6.20
CA GLN A 113 -4.25 10.31 6.53
C GLN A 113 -5.17 10.36 7.75
N PRO A 114 -4.76 11.00 8.85
CA PRO A 114 -5.56 11.11 10.07
C PRO A 114 -6.99 11.62 9.81
N GLY A 115 -7.97 10.95 10.41
CA GLY A 115 -9.38 11.27 10.21
C GLY A 115 -10.04 10.62 8.99
N LYS A 116 -9.33 9.76 8.28
CA LYS A 116 -9.84 8.93 7.19
C LYS A 116 -9.60 7.46 7.51
N SER A 117 -10.48 6.56 7.08
CA SER A 117 -10.21 5.13 7.17
C SER A 117 -9.55 4.60 5.90
N LEU A 118 -8.78 3.52 6.04
CA LEU A 118 -8.26 2.74 4.93
C LEU A 118 -8.98 1.41 4.86
N LEU A 119 -9.72 1.17 3.80
CA LEU A 119 -10.27 -0.14 3.47
C LEU A 119 -9.25 -0.90 2.62
N VAL A 120 -8.79 -2.05 3.12
CA VAL A 120 -7.86 -2.94 2.44
C VAL A 120 -8.58 -4.24 2.13
N MET A 121 -8.47 -4.73 0.91
CA MET A 121 -9.00 -6.04 0.53
C MET A 121 -7.93 -6.87 -0.16
N ASN A 122 -7.83 -8.14 0.26
CA ASN A 122 -6.92 -9.13 -0.31
C ASN A 122 -7.71 -10.37 -0.70
N THR A 123 -7.53 -10.83 -1.93
CA THR A 123 -8.16 -12.05 -2.44
C THR A 123 -7.12 -13.14 -2.60
N PHE A 124 -7.40 -14.31 -2.04
CA PHE A 124 -6.45 -15.43 -1.97
C PHE A 124 -7.15 -16.78 -1.81
N THR A 125 -6.35 -17.84 -1.93
CA THR A 125 -6.69 -19.19 -1.51
C THR A 125 -5.50 -19.74 -0.75
N LEU A 126 -5.69 -20.20 0.50
CA LEU A 126 -4.62 -20.85 1.26
C LEU A 126 -4.45 -22.31 0.83
N ALA A 127 -3.25 -22.82 1.02
CA ALA A 127 -3.03 -24.27 1.00
C ALA A 127 -3.80 -24.93 2.17
N PRO A 128 -4.13 -26.23 2.07
CA PRO A 128 -4.67 -26.97 3.20
C PRO A 128 -3.78 -26.82 4.44
N ALA A 129 -4.42 -26.72 5.61
CA ALA A 129 -3.72 -26.63 6.88
C ALA A 129 -2.87 -27.90 7.12
N GLU A 130 -1.63 -27.71 7.53
CA GLU A 130 -0.68 -28.79 7.83
C GLU A 130 0.24 -28.36 8.97
N THR A 131 0.64 -29.29 9.81
CA THR A 131 1.62 -29.03 10.89
C THR A 131 2.92 -28.49 10.31
N ASN A 132 3.51 -27.47 10.93
CA ASN A 132 4.69 -26.73 10.49
C ASN A 132 4.47 -25.86 9.25
N LEU A 133 3.24 -25.64 8.80
CA LEU A 133 2.91 -24.73 7.72
C LEU A 133 2.29 -23.47 8.28
N ARG A 134 2.87 -22.30 7.93
CA ARG A 134 2.34 -20.99 8.32
C ARG A 134 2.04 -20.15 7.08
N GLN A 135 0.84 -19.60 7.02
CA GLN A 135 0.32 -18.81 5.92
C GLN A 135 -0.26 -17.50 6.45
N ARG A 136 0.10 -16.37 5.85
CA ARG A 136 -0.31 -15.03 6.29
C ARG A 136 -0.78 -14.19 5.12
N VAL A 137 -1.88 -13.45 5.29
CA VAL A 137 -2.40 -12.51 4.29
C VAL A 137 -2.97 -11.30 5.02
N GLY A 138 -2.62 -10.09 4.59
CA GLY A 138 -3.20 -8.90 5.20
C GLY A 138 -2.54 -7.58 4.81
N TYR A 139 -2.69 -6.61 5.68
CA TYR A 139 -2.09 -5.28 5.61
C TYR A 139 -1.07 -5.12 6.73
N PHE A 140 0.15 -5.49 6.41
CA PHE A 140 1.21 -5.52 7.41
C PHE A 140 2.60 -5.45 6.77
N THR A 141 3.56 -5.11 7.62
CA THR A 141 4.97 -5.13 7.31
C THR A 141 5.68 -6.12 8.22
N ARG A 142 6.99 -6.15 8.16
CA ARG A 142 7.78 -6.90 9.14
C ARG A 142 7.47 -6.50 10.59
N ASP A 143 7.22 -5.20 10.82
CA ASP A 143 7.21 -4.61 12.16
C ASP A 143 5.80 -4.32 12.69
N ASN A 144 4.84 -4.01 11.82
CA ASN A 144 3.50 -3.58 12.22
C ASN A 144 2.43 -4.10 11.26
N GLY A 145 1.20 -4.20 11.74
CA GLY A 145 0.03 -4.43 10.92
C GLY A 145 -1.01 -5.37 11.50
N VAL A 146 -1.99 -5.71 10.64
CA VAL A 146 -3.05 -6.68 10.97
C VAL A 146 -3.20 -7.64 9.80
N TYR A 147 -3.31 -8.93 10.09
CA TYR A 147 -3.37 -9.98 9.09
C TYR A 147 -4.12 -11.22 9.61
N LEU A 148 -4.61 -12.00 8.66
CA LEU A 148 -5.04 -13.38 8.86
C LEU A 148 -3.80 -14.27 8.89
N GLU A 149 -3.72 -15.16 9.86
CA GLU A 149 -2.71 -16.21 9.95
C GLU A 149 -3.38 -17.56 10.05
N GLN A 150 -2.91 -18.51 9.27
CA GLN A 150 -3.09 -19.94 9.53
C GLN A 150 -1.72 -20.48 9.93
N ASP A 151 -1.60 -20.93 11.17
CA ASP A 151 -0.37 -21.52 11.71
C ASP A 151 -0.70 -22.93 12.21
N ASP A 152 0.01 -23.91 11.66
CA ASP A 152 -0.36 -25.32 11.80
C ASP A 152 -1.83 -25.53 11.34
N LEU A 153 -2.69 -25.98 12.25
CA LEU A 153 -4.09 -26.26 11.99
C LEU A 153 -5.04 -25.15 12.44
N ASP A 154 -4.51 -24.14 13.11
CA ASP A 154 -5.29 -23.09 13.75
C ASP A 154 -5.31 -21.80 12.93
N VAL A 155 -6.38 -21.03 13.06
CA VAL A 155 -6.61 -19.77 12.35
C VAL A 155 -6.69 -18.62 13.34
N TYR A 156 -6.01 -17.51 13.02
CA TYR A 156 -5.91 -16.34 13.87
C TYR A 156 -6.13 -15.05 13.08
N MET A 157 -6.71 -14.03 13.72
CA MET A 157 -6.50 -12.63 13.36
C MET A 157 -5.38 -12.11 14.26
N VAL A 158 -4.32 -11.57 13.64
CA VAL A 158 -3.11 -11.16 14.36
C VAL A 158 -2.91 -9.67 14.23
N LYS A 159 -2.65 -9.01 15.37
CA LYS A 159 -2.12 -7.65 15.43
C LYS A 159 -0.63 -7.73 15.74
N ARG A 160 0.20 -7.18 14.84
CA ARG A 160 1.66 -7.04 15.00
C ARG A 160 2.00 -5.62 15.35
N SER A 161 2.86 -5.41 16.33
CA SER A 161 3.27 -4.09 16.79
C SER A 161 4.75 -4.06 17.19
N ALA A 162 5.44 -2.99 16.81
CA ALA A 162 6.80 -2.69 17.27
C ALA A 162 6.87 -1.53 18.28
N VAL A 163 5.76 -1.10 18.85
CA VAL A 163 5.67 0.03 19.80
C VAL A 163 6.54 -0.16 21.04
N SER A 164 6.74 -1.40 21.48
CA SER A 164 7.61 -1.71 22.63
C SER A 164 9.11 -1.66 22.31
N GLY A 165 9.51 -1.34 21.07
CA GLY A 165 10.90 -1.46 20.60
C GLY A 165 11.26 -2.88 20.14
N SER A 166 10.34 -3.84 20.26
CA SER A 166 10.46 -5.20 19.76
C SER A 166 9.18 -5.59 19.03
N ILE A 167 9.28 -6.49 18.06
CA ILE A 167 8.11 -6.98 17.33
C ILE A 167 7.32 -7.91 18.25
N VAL A 168 6.05 -7.61 18.46
CA VAL A 168 5.11 -8.38 19.25
C VAL A 168 3.89 -8.71 18.43
N ASP A 169 3.59 -10.00 18.28
CA ASP A 169 2.36 -10.50 17.67
C ASP A 169 1.32 -10.79 18.77
N THR A 170 0.10 -10.32 18.56
CA THR A 170 -1.06 -10.60 19.40
C THR A 170 -2.06 -11.41 18.57
N PRO A 171 -1.96 -12.76 18.58
CA PRO A 171 -2.90 -13.62 17.86
C PRO A 171 -4.22 -13.75 18.62
N ILE A 172 -5.34 -13.67 17.90
CA ILE A 172 -6.68 -13.93 18.40
C ILE A 172 -7.22 -15.13 17.63
N ALA A 173 -7.37 -16.25 18.31
CA ALA A 173 -7.85 -17.48 17.70
C ALA A 173 -9.28 -17.32 17.14
N GLN A 174 -9.61 -18.06 16.09
CA GLN A 174 -10.94 -18.01 15.46
C GLN A 174 -12.08 -18.23 16.48
N ALA A 175 -11.85 -19.10 17.47
CA ALA A 175 -12.81 -19.35 18.56
C ALA A 175 -13.06 -18.14 19.46
N ASP A 176 -12.15 -17.15 19.47
CA ASP A 176 -12.18 -15.94 20.28
C ASP A 176 -12.51 -14.67 19.49
N TRP A 177 -12.83 -14.80 18.20
CA TRP A 177 -13.28 -13.64 17.41
C TRP A 177 -14.56 -13.05 18.02
N ASN A 178 -14.58 -11.73 18.17
CA ASN A 178 -15.58 -11.05 19.01
C ASN A 178 -16.88 -10.68 18.30
N ILE A 179 -16.98 -10.86 16.97
CA ILE A 179 -18.19 -10.54 16.18
C ILE A 179 -18.80 -11.81 15.59
N ASP A 180 -18.07 -12.49 14.71
CA ASP A 180 -18.51 -13.72 14.08
C ASP A 180 -17.33 -14.69 13.92
N LYS A 181 -17.46 -15.87 14.48
CA LYS A 181 -16.41 -16.90 14.46
C LYS A 181 -16.30 -17.62 13.11
N LEU A 182 -17.28 -17.45 12.24
CA LEU A 182 -17.42 -18.19 10.97
C LEU A 182 -17.24 -19.72 11.15
N ASP A 183 -17.81 -20.25 12.20
CA ASP A 183 -17.85 -21.69 12.53
C ASP A 183 -19.19 -22.37 12.18
N GLY A 184 -20.06 -21.62 11.49
CA GLY A 184 -21.42 -22.04 11.15
C GLY A 184 -22.44 -21.78 12.25
N ALA A 185 -22.02 -21.45 13.48
CA ALA A 185 -22.90 -21.15 14.62
C ALA A 185 -22.98 -19.65 14.92
N GLY A 186 -22.13 -18.83 14.30
CA GLY A 186 -22.12 -17.36 14.45
C GLY A 186 -23.31 -16.68 13.77
N PRO A 187 -23.41 -15.33 13.90
CA PRO A 187 -24.53 -14.55 13.38
C PRO A 187 -24.78 -14.70 11.87
N SER A 188 -23.72 -14.89 11.06
CA SER A 188 -23.86 -15.07 9.61
C SER A 188 -24.27 -16.49 9.21
N GLY A 189 -24.09 -17.48 10.07
CA GLY A 189 -24.25 -18.89 9.73
C GLY A 189 -23.24 -19.45 8.74
N VAL A 190 -22.18 -18.69 8.43
CA VAL A 190 -21.13 -19.08 7.48
C VAL A 190 -20.07 -19.93 8.19
N THR A 191 -19.61 -20.97 7.51
CA THR A 191 -18.40 -21.75 7.91
C THR A 191 -17.26 -21.37 6.98
N LEU A 192 -16.14 -20.92 7.54
CA LEU A 192 -14.96 -20.49 6.80
C LEU A 192 -14.17 -21.70 6.28
N ASP A 193 -13.92 -21.74 4.99
CA ASP A 193 -13.04 -22.72 4.34
C ASP A 193 -11.94 -21.96 3.59
N LEU A 194 -10.75 -21.84 4.18
CA LEU A 194 -9.61 -21.13 3.62
C LEU A 194 -8.98 -21.83 2.41
N THR A 195 -9.34 -23.08 2.14
CA THR A 195 -8.93 -23.77 0.90
C THR A 195 -9.76 -23.35 -0.31
N LYS A 196 -10.78 -22.51 -0.10
CA LYS A 196 -11.55 -21.84 -1.14
C LYS A 196 -11.10 -20.39 -1.27
N SER A 197 -11.38 -19.77 -2.42
CA SER A 197 -11.06 -18.37 -2.62
C SER A 197 -11.81 -17.47 -1.65
N GLN A 198 -11.09 -16.63 -0.94
CA GLN A 198 -11.60 -15.71 0.06
C GLN A 198 -11.29 -14.26 -0.33
N ILE A 199 -12.15 -13.34 0.10
CA ILE A 199 -11.88 -11.91 0.11
C ILE A 199 -11.80 -11.49 1.57
N LEU A 200 -10.58 -11.31 2.08
CA LEU A 200 -10.32 -10.71 3.39
C LEU A 200 -10.39 -9.20 3.25
N TRP A 201 -11.11 -8.54 4.12
CA TRP A 201 -11.08 -7.09 4.25
C TRP A 201 -10.63 -6.67 5.63
N SER A 202 -9.94 -5.52 5.68
CA SER A 202 -9.56 -4.85 6.92
C SER A 202 -9.80 -3.36 6.76
N ASP A 203 -10.40 -2.74 7.76
CA ASP A 203 -10.73 -1.34 7.80
C ASP A 203 -9.98 -0.70 8.97
N PHE A 204 -9.06 0.19 8.64
CA PHE A 204 -8.12 0.80 9.58
C PHE A 204 -8.56 2.21 9.95
N GLU A 205 -8.95 2.40 11.19
CA GLU A 205 -8.98 3.69 11.86
C GLU A 205 -7.72 3.78 12.72
N TRP A 206 -6.68 4.49 12.27
CA TRP A 206 -5.46 4.52 13.06
C TRP A 206 -5.50 5.60 14.15
N LEU A 207 -5.34 6.89 13.83
CA LEU A 207 -5.22 7.98 14.83
C LEU A 207 -4.38 7.61 16.08
N GLY A 208 -3.52 6.58 15.94
CA GLY A 208 -2.72 6.00 17.02
C GLY A 208 -3.45 5.00 17.93
N VAL A 209 -4.74 5.20 18.17
CA VAL A 209 -5.56 4.42 19.13
C VAL A 209 -6.92 3.98 18.57
N GLY A 210 -7.17 4.20 17.29
CA GLY A 210 -8.42 3.81 16.65
C GLY A 210 -8.59 2.29 16.54
N SER A 211 -9.77 1.87 16.12
CA SER A 211 -10.11 0.44 15.97
C SER A 211 -9.67 -0.09 14.61
N VAL A 212 -9.39 -1.40 14.53
CA VAL A 212 -9.24 -2.12 13.27
C VAL A 212 -10.31 -3.18 13.18
N ARG A 213 -11.17 -3.09 12.17
CA ARG A 213 -12.20 -4.08 11.85
C ARG A 213 -11.67 -5.03 10.79
N THR A 214 -11.89 -6.33 10.96
CA THR A 214 -11.49 -7.35 10.00
C THR A 214 -12.63 -8.30 9.69
N GLY A 215 -12.67 -8.85 8.48
CA GLY A 215 -13.71 -9.79 8.11
C GLY A 215 -13.56 -10.33 6.69
N PHE A 216 -14.59 -11.00 6.25
CA PHE A 216 -14.63 -11.59 4.91
C PHE A 216 -15.82 -11.05 4.11
N VAL A 217 -15.69 -11.07 2.79
CA VAL A 217 -16.83 -10.82 1.90
C VAL A 217 -17.35 -12.15 1.38
N VAL A 218 -18.55 -12.51 1.78
CA VAL A 218 -19.23 -13.75 1.37
C VAL A 218 -20.57 -13.40 0.74
N ASN A 219 -20.84 -13.93 -0.44
CA ASN A 219 -22.09 -13.66 -1.18
C ASN A 219 -22.40 -12.15 -1.34
N GLY A 220 -21.34 -11.33 -1.53
CA GLY A 220 -21.48 -9.89 -1.70
C GLY A 220 -21.75 -9.10 -0.40
N GLN A 221 -21.67 -9.76 0.76
CA GLN A 221 -21.86 -9.13 2.07
C GLN A 221 -20.56 -9.06 2.84
N PHE A 222 -20.29 -7.89 3.42
CA PHE A 222 -19.18 -7.70 4.36
C PHE A 222 -19.56 -8.31 5.71
N ILE A 223 -18.91 -9.39 6.11
CA ILE A 223 -19.12 -10.06 7.39
C ILE A 223 -17.92 -9.72 8.28
N PRO A 224 -18.08 -8.84 9.28
CA PRO A 224 -17.04 -8.59 10.25
C PRO A 224 -16.87 -9.81 11.16
N VAL A 225 -15.62 -10.17 11.45
CA VAL A 225 -15.31 -11.31 12.31
C VAL A 225 -14.68 -10.88 13.63
N HIS A 226 -13.76 -9.89 13.57
CA HIS A 226 -13.09 -9.39 14.75
C HIS A 226 -12.82 -7.91 14.66
N ILE A 227 -12.89 -7.22 15.80
CA ILE A 227 -12.53 -5.82 15.97
C ILE A 227 -11.46 -5.72 17.06
N PHE A 228 -10.31 -5.18 16.70
CA PHE A 228 -9.30 -4.76 17.67
C PHE A 228 -9.68 -3.35 18.18
N HIS A 229 -9.97 -3.23 19.46
CA HIS A 229 -10.22 -1.95 20.13
C HIS A 229 -8.95 -1.49 20.82
N HIS A 230 -8.75 -0.18 20.91
CA HIS A 230 -7.54 0.41 21.52
C HIS A 230 -7.87 1.67 22.32
N ALA A 231 -8.78 2.52 21.83
CA ALA A 231 -9.17 3.74 22.53
C ALA A 231 -9.75 3.42 23.91
N ASN A 232 -9.27 4.10 24.94
CA ASN A 232 -9.61 3.86 26.35
C ASN A 232 -9.13 2.50 26.92
N GLU A 233 -8.25 1.78 26.18
CA GLU A 233 -7.71 0.47 26.60
C GLU A 233 -6.19 0.48 26.71
N ILE A 234 -5.49 1.30 25.92
CA ILE A 234 -4.03 1.39 25.88
C ILE A 234 -3.54 2.81 26.19
N GLU A 235 -2.30 2.95 26.70
CA GLU A 235 -1.71 4.24 27.06
C GLU A 235 -0.93 4.92 25.91
N GLY A 236 -0.68 4.22 24.80
CA GLY A 236 0.09 4.72 23.65
C GLY A 236 -0.58 4.39 22.34
N THR A 237 0.21 4.28 21.28
CA THR A 237 -0.28 3.83 19.96
C THR A 237 -0.27 2.31 19.85
N TYR A 238 -1.20 1.72 19.10
CA TYR A 238 -1.24 0.26 18.94
C TYR A 238 -0.24 -0.28 17.91
N ILE A 239 0.16 0.56 16.95
CA ILE A 239 1.23 0.31 15.97
C ILE A 239 1.99 1.62 15.75
N THR A 240 3.27 1.55 15.35
CA THR A 240 4.09 2.74 15.15
C THR A 240 3.72 3.53 13.89
N THR A 241 3.17 2.87 12.88
CA THR A 241 2.73 3.48 11.63
C THR A 241 1.57 2.70 11.03
N ALA A 242 0.64 3.39 10.37
CA ALA A 242 -0.40 2.80 9.55
C ALA A 242 -0.08 2.85 8.04
N SER A 243 1.09 3.36 7.68
CA SER A 243 1.61 3.30 6.30
C SER A 243 2.26 1.94 6.07
N LEU A 244 1.46 0.97 5.67
CA LEU A 244 1.82 -0.45 5.58
C LEU A 244 1.72 -0.95 4.13
N SER A 245 1.98 -2.24 3.94
CA SER A 245 1.91 -2.93 2.64
C SER A 245 0.83 -4.01 2.63
N CYS A 246 0.25 -4.29 1.47
CA CYS A 246 -0.41 -5.57 1.24
C CYS A 246 0.66 -6.66 1.20
N ARG A 247 0.49 -7.75 1.96
CA ARG A 247 1.52 -8.78 2.11
C ARG A 247 0.92 -10.17 2.20
N TYR A 248 1.62 -11.12 1.59
CA TYR A 248 1.36 -12.54 1.57
C TYR A 248 2.63 -13.27 2.00
N GLU A 249 2.52 -14.22 2.92
CA GLU A 249 3.62 -15.06 3.38
C GLU A 249 3.20 -16.51 3.40
N LEU A 250 4.11 -17.38 2.97
CA LEU A 250 3.98 -18.82 3.04
C LEU A 250 5.30 -19.38 3.53
N THR A 251 5.32 -20.05 4.66
CA THR A 251 6.56 -20.45 5.36
C THR A 251 6.45 -21.84 5.95
N ASN A 252 7.50 -22.66 5.79
CA ASN A 252 7.69 -23.89 6.54
C ASN A 252 8.45 -23.60 7.83
N THR A 253 7.79 -23.72 8.98
CA THR A 253 8.41 -23.63 10.31
C THR A 253 9.11 -24.93 10.73
N GLY A 254 8.81 -26.02 10.05
CA GLY A 254 9.41 -27.36 10.14
C GLY A 254 9.28 -28.07 8.79
N THR A 255 9.36 -29.39 8.76
CA THR A 255 9.14 -30.19 7.54
C THR A 255 7.66 -30.32 7.26
N THR A 256 7.25 -30.13 6.01
CA THR A 256 5.87 -30.27 5.49
C THR A 256 5.82 -31.17 4.28
N SER A 257 4.62 -31.35 3.69
CA SER A 257 4.45 -32.02 2.40
C SER A 257 4.69 -31.12 1.18
N GLY A 258 4.95 -29.83 1.42
CA GLY A 258 4.97 -28.78 0.41
C GLY A 258 3.59 -28.15 0.22
N ALA A 259 3.57 -26.85 -0.11
CA ALA A 259 2.33 -26.08 -0.15
C ALA A 259 2.32 -25.05 -1.27
N THR A 260 1.11 -24.71 -1.75
CA THR A 260 0.90 -23.61 -2.70
C THR A 260 -0.25 -22.73 -2.22
N MET A 261 0.03 -21.45 -1.96
CA MET A 261 -0.94 -20.40 -1.73
C MET A 261 -1.20 -19.66 -3.04
N LYS A 262 -2.43 -19.23 -3.27
CA LYS A 262 -2.80 -18.41 -4.44
C LYS A 262 -3.03 -16.96 -4.03
N GLN A 263 -2.34 -16.04 -4.68
CA GLN A 263 -2.58 -14.61 -4.58
C GLN A 263 -3.36 -14.14 -5.81
N ILE A 264 -4.53 -13.49 -5.62
CA ILE A 264 -5.46 -13.18 -6.72
C ILE A 264 -5.52 -11.67 -6.97
N CYS A 265 -5.98 -10.88 -6.00
CA CYS A 265 -6.10 -9.42 -6.11
C CYS A 265 -5.82 -8.75 -4.78
N SER A 266 -5.45 -7.46 -4.84
CA SER A 266 -5.38 -6.61 -3.65
C SER A 266 -5.78 -5.18 -4.00
N THR A 267 -6.45 -4.50 -3.07
CA THR A 267 -6.75 -3.08 -3.20
C THR A 267 -6.63 -2.37 -1.85
N VAL A 268 -6.24 -1.10 -1.91
CA VAL A 268 -6.21 -0.18 -0.76
C VAL A 268 -6.96 1.08 -1.14
N ILE A 269 -7.98 1.43 -0.37
CA ILE A 269 -8.89 2.54 -0.63
C ILE A 269 -8.89 3.46 0.58
N SER A 270 -8.62 4.75 0.38
CA SER A 270 -8.88 5.78 1.38
C SER A 270 -10.35 6.20 1.29
N GLU A 271 -11.11 5.96 2.34
CA GLU A 271 -12.56 6.23 2.34
C GLU A 271 -12.91 7.70 2.60
N GLY A 272 -11.94 8.53 2.89
CA GLY A 272 -12.09 9.99 3.05
C GLY A 272 -11.51 10.81 1.90
N GLY A 273 -11.31 10.21 0.72
CA GLY A 273 -10.54 10.83 -0.37
C GLY A 273 -9.05 10.86 -0.05
N TYR A 274 -8.27 11.50 -0.88
CA TYR A 274 -6.83 11.64 -0.68
C TYR A 274 -6.35 13.01 -1.15
N ILE A 275 -5.59 13.68 -0.30
CA ILE A 275 -4.93 14.95 -0.64
C ILE A 275 -3.44 14.73 -0.38
N SER A 276 -2.63 14.82 -1.42
CA SER A 276 -1.18 14.74 -1.25
C SER A 276 -0.69 15.97 -0.51
N THR A 277 -0.36 15.80 0.76
CA THR A 277 0.23 16.82 1.62
C THR A 277 1.67 16.48 1.91
N GLY A 278 2.51 17.49 2.10
CA GLY A 278 3.92 17.27 2.42
C GLY A 278 4.78 18.48 2.02
N LEU A 279 6.05 18.44 2.39
CA LEU A 279 7.01 19.48 2.06
C LEU A 279 7.61 19.23 0.68
N THR A 280 7.53 20.23 -0.20
CA THR A 280 8.19 20.18 -1.50
C THR A 280 9.64 20.57 -1.36
N ARG A 281 10.53 19.80 -1.95
CA ARG A 281 11.96 20.00 -2.00
C ARG A 281 12.49 19.78 -3.40
N SER A 282 13.67 20.31 -3.67
CA SER A 282 14.35 20.13 -4.96
C SER A 282 15.85 20.04 -4.81
N ALA A 283 16.48 19.40 -5.77
CA ALA A 283 17.93 19.42 -5.97
C ALA A 283 18.23 19.62 -7.44
N SER A 284 19.37 20.26 -7.72
CA SER A 284 19.91 20.42 -9.07
C SER A 284 21.42 20.19 -9.06
N ASN A 285 21.97 19.76 -10.18
CA ASN A 285 23.40 19.82 -10.37
C ASN A 285 23.86 21.28 -10.60
N PRO A 286 25.18 21.58 -10.53
CA PRO A 286 25.66 22.94 -10.68
C PRO A 286 25.26 23.61 -11.99
N ILE A 287 25.07 24.93 -11.98
CA ILE A 287 24.71 25.72 -13.16
C ILE A 287 25.77 25.66 -14.27
N THR A 288 26.99 25.27 -13.95
CA THR A 288 28.04 24.99 -14.93
C THR A 288 27.81 23.75 -15.75
N GLY A 289 26.80 22.96 -15.39
CA GLY A 289 26.47 21.69 -16.00
C GLY A 289 27.20 20.49 -15.35
N TYR A 290 26.75 19.32 -15.74
CA TYR A 290 27.37 18.04 -15.45
C TYR A 290 27.89 17.47 -16.78
N GLU A 291 29.21 17.27 -16.88
CA GLU A 291 29.87 16.76 -18.10
C GLU A 291 29.49 15.29 -18.33
N LEU A 292 28.97 15.00 -19.52
CA LEU A 292 28.47 13.69 -19.89
C LEU A 292 29.43 12.95 -20.81
N SER A 293 29.52 11.65 -20.62
CA SER A 293 30.22 10.76 -21.55
C SER A 293 29.22 10.20 -22.57
N GLU A 294 29.58 10.21 -23.86
CA GLU A 294 28.74 9.61 -24.90
C GLU A 294 28.58 8.10 -24.70
N ASN A 295 27.49 7.54 -25.25
CA ASN A 295 27.19 6.10 -25.21
C ASN A 295 27.08 5.50 -23.77
N LYS A 296 26.94 6.35 -22.78
CA LYS A 296 26.78 5.97 -21.37
C LYS A 296 25.53 6.63 -20.79
N ASP A 297 24.77 5.88 -20.01
CA ASP A 297 23.72 6.45 -19.16
C ASP A 297 24.38 7.10 -17.94
N ASN A 298 24.63 8.42 -18.01
CA ASN A 298 25.28 9.18 -16.95
C ASN A 298 24.24 9.54 -15.87
N PRO A 299 24.42 9.14 -14.60
CA PRO A 299 23.47 9.51 -13.54
C PRO A 299 23.66 10.99 -13.18
N VAL A 300 22.64 11.79 -13.39
CA VAL A 300 22.68 13.24 -13.11
C VAL A 300 22.06 13.62 -11.77
N ILE A 301 21.01 12.91 -11.37
CA ILE A 301 20.39 13.06 -10.04
C ILE A 301 19.84 11.70 -9.61
N SER A 302 20.17 11.31 -8.40
CA SER A 302 19.60 10.13 -7.75
C SER A 302 18.99 10.50 -6.40
N LEU A 303 17.85 9.92 -6.06
CA LEU A 303 17.16 10.08 -4.77
C LEU A 303 17.08 8.74 -4.05
N ARG A 304 17.13 8.76 -2.72
CA ARG A 304 16.78 7.65 -1.84
C ARG A 304 16.24 8.18 -0.52
N LEU A 305 15.57 7.34 0.24
CA LEU A 305 15.21 7.68 1.62
C LEU A 305 16.47 7.71 2.50
N ARG A 306 16.49 8.65 3.42
CA ARG A 306 17.56 8.80 4.39
C ARG A 306 17.49 7.70 5.43
N SER A 307 18.65 7.17 5.85
CA SER A 307 18.75 6.25 6.98
C SER A 307 18.10 6.85 8.24
N GLY A 308 17.26 6.07 8.91
CA GLY A 308 16.50 6.53 10.09
C GLY A 308 15.21 7.32 9.78
N ARG A 309 14.88 7.54 8.49
CA ARG A 309 13.63 8.18 8.02
C ARG A 309 12.80 7.23 7.15
N THR A 310 12.76 5.99 7.56
CA THR A 310 12.27 4.89 6.73
C THR A 310 10.75 4.85 6.60
N ASP A 311 10.02 5.56 7.46
CA ASP A 311 8.55 5.67 7.39
C ASP A 311 8.07 6.80 6.47
N ALA A 312 9.00 7.61 5.95
CA ALA A 312 8.68 8.66 5.01
C ALA A 312 8.32 8.10 3.64
N ILE A 313 7.43 8.78 2.96
CA ILE A 313 7.09 8.55 1.56
C ILE A 313 7.53 9.79 0.79
N ALA A 314 8.35 9.62 -0.25
CA ALA A 314 8.71 10.72 -1.13
C ALA A 314 8.18 10.47 -2.54
N VAL A 315 7.53 11.47 -3.10
CA VAL A 315 6.90 11.40 -4.43
C VAL A 315 7.65 12.36 -5.36
N PRO A 316 8.40 11.86 -6.35
CA PRO A 316 8.96 12.69 -7.41
C PRO A 316 7.86 13.44 -8.15
N ARG A 317 8.03 14.74 -8.35
CA ARG A 317 6.99 15.61 -8.89
C ARG A 317 7.32 16.15 -10.28
N GLU A 318 8.52 16.67 -10.44
CA GLU A 318 8.88 17.45 -11.62
C GLU A 318 10.35 17.28 -11.93
N ILE A 319 10.66 17.19 -13.21
CA ILE A 319 12.01 17.18 -13.73
C ILE A 319 12.16 18.30 -14.75
N SER A 320 13.27 19.00 -14.68
CA SER A 320 13.67 19.99 -15.67
C SER A 320 15.07 19.69 -16.19
N PHE A 321 15.28 19.96 -17.48
CA PHE A 321 16.57 19.78 -18.15
C PHE A 321 16.94 21.02 -18.95
N TYR A 322 18.23 21.32 -19.00
CA TYR A 322 18.81 22.24 -19.94
C TYR A 322 20.17 21.76 -20.42
N GLY A 323 20.30 21.40 -21.69
CA GLY A 323 21.58 21.05 -22.32
C GLY A 323 22.34 22.32 -22.69
N LEU A 324 23.61 22.41 -22.34
CA LEU A 324 24.43 23.60 -22.66
C LEU A 324 24.85 23.62 -24.12
N GLN A 325 24.93 22.48 -24.79
CA GLN A 325 25.25 22.35 -26.21
C GLN A 325 23.97 22.15 -27.04
N ASN A 326 23.99 22.58 -28.31
CA ASN A 326 22.86 22.46 -29.24
C ASN A 326 22.83 21.05 -29.88
N THR A 327 22.76 20.03 -29.06
CA THR A 327 22.74 18.59 -29.43
C THR A 327 21.50 17.91 -28.90
N ALA A 328 21.28 16.67 -29.25
CA ALA A 328 20.19 15.85 -28.71
C ALA A 328 20.69 15.07 -27.49
N PHE A 329 19.83 14.97 -26.50
CA PHE A 329 20.05 14.21 -25.28
C PHE A 329 18.92 13.22 -25.11
N LYS A 330 19.26 11.98 -24.75
CA LYS A 330 18.33 10.97 -24.31
C LYS A 330 18.37 10.91 -22.78
N TYR A 331 17.23 10.84 -22.11
CA TYR A 331 17.18 10.66 -20.66
C TYR A 331 16.29 9.48 -20.29
N LYS A 332 16.60 8.89 -19.14
CA LYS A 332 15.82 7.80 -18.55
C LYS A 332 15.52 8.11 -17.10
N LEU A 333 14.34 7.68 -16.67
CA LEU A 333 14.00 7.52 -15.26
C LEU A 333 14.13 6.05 -14.91
N ILE A 334 14.93 5.76 -13.91
CA ILE A 334 15.22 4.40 -13.48
C ILE A 334 14.85 4.28 -12.00
N GLN A 335 14.04 3.30 -11.69
CA GLN A 335 13.72 2.91 -10.31
C GLN A 335 14.61 1.73 -9.90
N ASP A 336 15.10 1.75 -8.65
CA ASP A 336 15.89 0.67 -8.05
C ASP A 336 17.24 0.39 -8.71
N ALA A 337 17.85 1.41 -9.34
CA ALA A 337 19.22 1.30 -9.80
C ALA A 337 20.20 1.28 -8.61
N THR A 338 21.24 0.47 -8.75
CA THR A 338 22.40 0.52 -7.84
C THR A 338 23.28 1.70 -8.20
N ILE A 339 23.43 2.64 -7.28
CA ILE A 339 24.20 3.87 -7.46
C ILE A 339 25.57 3.69 -6.83
N SER A 340 26.62 3.96 -7.61
CA SER A 340 28.01 3.89 -7.16
C SER A 340 28.69 5.24 -7.31
N GLY A 341 29.57 5.56 -6.34
CA GLY A 341 30.33 6.81 -6.32
C GLY A 341 29.52 8.02 -5.87
N GLY A 342 30.21 9.16 -5.87
CA GLY A 342 29.65 10.44 -5.47
C GLY A 342 29.32 10.55 -3.98
N THR A 343 28.61 11.62 -3.64
CA THR A 343 28.24 11.95 -2.25
C THR A 343 26.74 12.12 -2.13
N TRP A 344 26.16 11.48 -1.14
CA TRP A 344 24.78 11.67 -0.75
C TRP A 344 24.65 12.88 0.18
N SER A 345 23.73 13.77 -0.15
CA SER A 345 23.45 15.00 0.59
C SER A 345 21.94 15.13 0.80
N TYR A 346 21.53 16.01 1.68
CA TYR A 346 20.12 16.31 1.92
C TYR A 346 19.89 17.84 1.91
N THR A 347 18.69 18.27 1.60
CA THR A 347 18.37 19.73 1.46
C THR A 347 18.47 20.46 2.79
N ASP A 348 18.05 19.81 3.89
CA ASP A 348 18.18 20.29 5.26
C ASP A 348 18.05 19.11 6.26
N SER A 349 18.28 19.40 7.54
CA SER A 349 18.25 18.37 8.60
C SER A 349 16.91 17.68 8.79
N ALA A 350 15.80 18.29 8.38
CA ALA A 350 14.44 17.75 8.45
C ALA A 350 14.07 16.89 7.24
N SER A 351 14.85 16.98 6.12
CA SER A 351 14.59 16.18 4.92
C SER A 351 14.67 14.67 5.22
N SER A 352 13.71 13.95 4.69
CA SER A 352 13.67 12.48 4.71
C SER A 352 14.32 11.85 3.49
N VAL A 353 14.75 12.66 2.53
CA VAL A 353 15.38 12.23 1.27
C VAL A 353 16.81 12.68 1.21
N GLU A 354 17.68 11.80 0.74
CA GLU A 354 19.04 12.11 0.28
C GLU A 354 19.06 12.12 -1.24
N TYR A 355 19.85 13.04 -1.78
CA TYR A 355 20.11 13.12 -3.21
C TYR A 355 21.62 12.98 -3.50
N ASN A 356 21.95 12.45 -4.68
CA ASN A 356 23.30 12.37 -5.20
C ASN A 356 23.33 12.94 -6.61
N ILE A 357 24.15 13.98 -6.81
CA ILE A 357 24.35 14.66 -8.10
C ILE A 357 25.76 14.47 -8.67
N THR A 358 26.55 13.57 -8.05
CA THR A 358 27.94 13.32 -8.37
C THR A 358 28.23 11.83 -8.51
N ALA A 359 27.22 11.00 -8.74
CA ALA A 359 27.38 9.57 -8.88
C ALA A 359 28.16 9.18 -10.14
N ASP A 360 29.02 8.20 -10.03
CA ASP A 360 29.85 7.70 -11.16
C ASP A 360 29.06 6.76 -12.08
N SER A 361 28.13 5.99 -11.52
CA SER A 361 27.32 5.05 -12.27
C SER A 361 25.99 4.71 -11.62
N ALA A 362 25.03 4.33 -12.47
CA ALA A 362 23.77 3.71 -12.11
C ALA A 362 23.64 2.41 -12.91
N VAL A 363 23.49 1.28 -12.21
CA VAL A 363 23.46 -0.04 -12.85
C VAL A 363 22.22 -0.81 -12.43
N GLY A 364 21.61 -1.52 -13.39
CA GLY A 364 20.38 -2.27 -13.14
C GLY A 364 19.16 -1.37 -12.92
N GLY A 365 18.22 -1.89 -12.15
CA GLY A 365 16.93 -1.22 -11.94
C GLY A 365 15.97 -1.36 -13.13
N THR A 366 14.81 -0.73 -12.99
CA THR A 366 13.76 -0.74 -14.00
C THR A 366 13.63 0.63 -14.65
N VAL A 367 13.81 0.71 -15.97
CA VAL A 367 13.52 1.93 -16.72
C VAL A 367 12.00 2.12 -16.77
N ILE A 368 11.52 3.18 -16.13
CA ILE A 368 10.09 3.50 -16.07
C ILE A 368 9.66 4.52 -17.13
N PHE A 369 10.61 5.30 -17.63
CA PHE A 369 10.36 6.28 -18.67
C PHE A 369 11.66 6.59 -19.43
N GLU A 370 11.58 6.74 -20.74
CA GLU A 370 12.67 7.17 -21.61
C GLU A 370 12.14 8.19 -22.63
N SER A 371 12.86 9.28 -22.82
CA SER A 371 12.55 10.27 -23.84
C SER A 371 13.79 11.06 -24.26
N ILE A 372 13.60 12.02 -25.15
CA ILE A 372 14.67 12.88 -25.67
C ILE A 372 14.34 14.34 -25.47
N PHE A 373 15.37 15.18 -25.33
CA PHE A 373 15.25 16.63 -25.42
C PHE A 373 16.40 17.20 -26.24
N LYS A 374 16.21 18.42 -26.75
CA LYS A 374 17.24 19.16 -27.45
C LYS A 374 17.85 20.20 -26.51
N GLY A 375 19.18 20.27 -26.46
CA GLY A 375 19.87 21.30 -25.70
C GLY A 375 19.68 22.69 -26.31
N GLN A 376 19.93 23.72 -25.50
CA GLN A 376 19.72 25.14 -25.83
C GLN A 376 18.27 25.47 -26.25
N ALA A 377 17.31 24.62 -25.94
CA ALA A 377 15.91 24.85 -26.16
C ALA A 377 15.17 24.97 -24.84
N THR A 378 14.12 25.77 -24.80
CA THR A 378 13.19 25.77 -23.67
C THR A 378 12.45 24.45 -23.67
N VAL A 379 12.60 23.70 -22.59
CA VAL A 379 11.86 22.44 -22.38
C VAL A 379 10.90 22.69 -21.21
N ASP A 380 9.63 22.44 -21.44
CA ASP A 380 8.65 22.52 -20.35
C ASP A 380 9.00 21.46 -19.29
N PRO A 381 8.84 21.78 -18.00
CA PRO A 381 9.05 20.81 -16.93
C PRO A 381 8.18 19.56 -17.12
N ILE A 382 8.77 18.42 -16.88
CA ILE A 382 8.08 17.13 -16.98
C ILE A 382 7.37 16.87 -15.66
N LEU A 383 6.05 16.94 -15.68
CA LEU A 383 5.20 16.72 -14.50
C LEU A 383 4.98 15.20 -14.32
N LEU A 384 5.78 14.60 -13.48
CA LEU A 384 5.76 13.15 -13.22
C LEU A 384 4.43 12.70 -12.59
N GLN A 385 3.83 13.52 -11.77
CA GLN A 385 2.55 13.20 -11.14
C GLN A 385 1.41 13.08 -12.16
N GLU A 386 1.40 13.88 -13.20
CA GLU A 386 0.39 13.81 -14.26
C GLU A 386 0.55 12.54 -15.09
N GLN A 387 1.78 12.10 -15.31
CA GLN A 387 2.08 10.92 -16.12
C GLN A 387 1.92 9.61 -15.34
N PHE A 388 2.27 9.59 -14.08
CA PHE A 388 2.38 8.36 -13.28
C PHE A 388 1.47 8.35 -12.04
N GLY A 389 0.76 9.44 -11.75
CA GLY A 389 -0.05 9.58 -10.54
C GLY A 389 0.77 9.32 -9.27
N ASN A 390 0.23 8.51 -8.37
CA ASN A 390 0.91 8.08 -7.16
C ASN A 390 1.73 6.79 -7.34
N ALA A 391 1.94 6.33 -8.57
CA ALA A 391 2.68 5.09 -8.82
C ALA A 391 4.19 5.23 -8.60
N LEU A 392 4.74 6.46 -8.72
CA LEU A 392 6.14 6.73 -8.41
C LEU A 392 6.26 7.21 -6.97
N GLN A 393 6.75 6.34 -6.11
CA GLN A 393 7.04 6.66 -4.72
C GLN A 393 8.38 6.07 -4.34
N LEU A 394 9.16 6.85 -3.58
CA LEU A 394 10.25 6.34 -2.76
C LEU A 394 9.65 5.91 -1.44
N THR A 395 9.69 4.64 -1.15
CA THR A 395 9.27 4.05 0.12
C THR A 395 10.36 3.12 0.61
N ARG A 396 10.35 2.82 1.90
CA ARG A 396 11.24 1.80 2.46
C ARG A 396 10.94 0.46 1.80
N ASP A 397 12.00 -0.23 1.38
CA ASP A 397 11.88 -1.66 1.11
C ASP A 397 11.94 -2.42 2.42
N ILE A 398 10.76 -2.89 2.86
CA ILE A 398 10.56 -3.55 4.15
C ILE A 398 10.51 -5.08 4.04
N ILE A 399 10.77 -5.65 2.86
CA ILE A 399 10.98 -7.10 2.73
C ILE A 399 12.27 -7.51 3.44
N GLU A 400 13.35 -6.77 3.22
CA GLU A 400 14.64 -6.99 3.87
C GLU A 400 14.83 -6.07 5.08
N ALA A 401 15.49 -6.58 6.13
CA ALA A 401 15.66 -5.85 7.38
C ALA A 401 16.45 -4.54 7.24
N ASP A 402 17.38 -4.48 6.30
CA ASP A 402 18.38 -3.42 6.16
C ASP A 402 18.43 -2.79 4.77
N SER A 403 17.40 -3.00 3.95
CA SER A 403 17.39 -2.42 2.62
C SER A 403 17.23 -0.90 2.68
N VAL A 404 18.05 -0.22 1.90
CA VAL A 404 18.13 1.26 1.85
C VAL A 404 16.90 1.88 1.17
N GLY A 405 15.87 1.08 0.92
CA GLY A 405 14.69 1.54 0.18
C GLY A 405 14.95 1.71 -1.31
N ASN A 406 13.91 2.13 -2.00
CA ASN A 406 13.95 2.34 -3.43
C ASN A 406 14.85 3.52 -3.78
N THR A 407 15.61 3.40 -4.87
CA THR A 407 16.27 4.55 -5.49
C THR A 407 15.47 5.03 -6.69
N PHE A 408 15.54 6.33 -6.94
CA PHE A 408 14.98 6.96 -8.12
C PHE A 408 16.08 7.75 -8.81
N THR A 409 16.44 7.39 -10.03
CA THR A 409 17.60 7.96 -10.72
C THR A 409 17.23 8.47 -12.09
N ILE A 410 17.70 9.67 -12.38
CA ILE A 410 17.70 10.26 -13.72
C ILE A 410 19.06 10.06 -14.33
N THR A 411 19.08 9.42 -15.50
CA THR A 411 20.30 9.33 -16.32
C THR A 411 20.11 10.11 -17.60
N VAL A 412 21.21 10.68 -18.10
CA VAL A 412 21.26 11.39 -19.38
C VAL A 412 22.38 10.82 -20.24
N GLN A 413 22.07 10.56 -21.50
CA GLN A 413 23.01 10.14 -22.53
C GLN A 413 23.07 11.21 -23.63
N PRO A 414 24.24 11.86 -23.85
CA PRO A 414 24.41 12.81 -24.95
C PRO A 414 24.69 12.09 -26.27
N THR A 415 24.59 12.82 -27.37
CA THR A 415 25.01 12.34 -28.69
C THR A 415 26.48 12.55 -28.98
N THR A 416 27.16 13.39 -28.21
CA THR A 416 28.60 13.68 -28.31
C THR A 416 29.25 13.74 -26.94
N ASN A 417 30.56 13.45 -26.85
CA ASN A 417 31.30 13.57 -25.61
C ASN A 417 31.43 15.04 -25.16
N ASN A 418 31.56 15.24 -23.85
CA ASN A 418 31.75 16.53 -23.22
C ASN A 418 30.57 17.50 -23.42
N ASP A 419 29.39 16.96 -23.68
CA ASP A 419 28.17 17.75 -23.60
C ASP A 419 27.77 17.89 -22.12
N ASP A 420 27.33 19.08 -21.74
CA ASP A 420 26.93 19.38 -20.38
C ASP A 420 25.41 19.48 -20.24
N VAL A 421 24.89 19.01 -19.16
CA VAL A 421 23.46 19.13 -18.82
C VAL A 421 23.29 19.75 -17.43
N ILE A 422 22.32 20.66 -17.32
CA ILE A 422 21.75 21.09 -16.06
C ILE A 422 20.44 20.33 -15.88
N ALA A 423 20.30 19.65 -14.77
CA ALA A 423 19.07 18.94 -14.42
C ALA A 423 18.60 19.34 -13.03
N SER A 424 17.31 19.40 -12.83
CA SER A 424 16.70 19.54 -11.51
C SER A 424 15.58 18.55 -11.32
N LEU A 425 15.41 18.10 -10.08
CA LEU A 425 14.35 17.20 -9.68
C LEU A 425 13.67 17.76 -8.43
N THR A 426 12.36 17.89 -8.52
CA THR A 426 11.51 18.29 -7.40
C THR A 426 10.74 17.09 -6.88
N TRP A 427 10.67 16.94 -5.57
CA TRP A 427 9.89 15.88 -4.92
C TRP A 427 9.10 16.43 -3.73
N GLN A 428 8.09 15.70 -3.33
CA GLN A 428 7.31 15.99 -2.14
C GLN A 428 7.54 14.91 -1.09
N GLU A 429 7.93 15.32 0.11
CA GLU A 429 8.09 14.45 1.26
C GLU A 429 6.81 14.44 2.08
N GLN A 430 6.21 13.27 2.18
CA GLN A 430 5.08 13.02 3.06
C GLN A 430 5.66 12.48 4.37
N THR A 431 5.89 13.37 5.30
CA THR A 431 6.25 13.03 6.67
C THR A 431 4.98 13.16 7.50
N SER A 432 4.45 12.05 7.92
CA SER A 432 3.31 12.04 8.84
C SER A 432 3.72 12.51 10.23
#